data_524e3be8392b748eb2819bcb6dafaafc
#
_entry.id   524e3be8392b748eb2819bcb6dafaafc
#
_cell.length_a   1.000
_cell.length_b   1.000
_cell.length_c   1.000
_cell.angle_alpha   90.00
_cell.angle_beta   90.00
_cell.angle_gamma   90.00
#
_symmetry.space_group_name_H-M   'P 1'
#
loop_
_entity.id
_entity.type
_entity.pdbx_description
1 polymer ?
#
loop_
_entity_poly.entity_id
_entity_poly.type
_entity_poly.pdbx_seq_one_letter_code
_entity_poly.pdbx_strand_id
1 'polypeptide(L)'
;MPLRVAVLDRERCDSRKCGQPCIRFCPRVRSGIEAIKMGEDGYPIIIEALCVGCGICASKCPFKAITIVNLPHELEKDLIHQYGVNAFRLYRLPYIESGAVIGLIGKNGIGKTTAIKILSGQLKPNLGKLDGEPKLEEVARYFRGSLLQEYLIQLSKGAIKVSYKPQYIDKIPRIVKGKVGEILKRVAGENFERVVELFELKHLLDRDVSALSGGELQRLALAACLSRDANTFLIDEPSSFLDIRQRFRTASAIRSMIGDGRRILVCDHDLAVLDYLSDKIFVFYGRPGVFGVVSGPFSVREGINIFLNGYIPSENVRFRSERIIFHVRPPSRVEEVEGGTPLYWPKMKKSYDGFSLEVHEGEAYPGEVIGILGPNGIGKTTFIKLLAGIEKSDEGYELKFRSISYKPQYPEPRDVIVEDALREAAGKKFESEIYRGEVIEPLALDRLMDKNLMELSGGELQKVSIAEALSRDAEIYLLDEPSAYLDVEERYSITKVIKRIAKDRRAYIFLVDHDLMVLDFASTRLMVFSGEPGKNGIANPPTDLRSGFNQFLKEMGITFRRDAETKRPRANKPGSKLDRLQKQVGEYYYLE
;
A
#
# COMPACT_ATOMS: atom_id res chain seq x y z
N MET A 1 26.38 9.45 -23.91
CA MET A 1 25.40 8.41 -24.32
C MET A 1 24.47 8.19 -23.12
N PRO A 2 23.20 7.82 -23.28
CA PRO A 2 22.34 7.55 -22.14
C PRO A 2 22.90 6.38 -21.31
N LEU A 3 22.75 6.46 -19.98
CA LEU A 3 23.08 5.38 -19.07
C LEU A 3 22.10 4.22 -19.34
N ARG A 4 22.61 3.05 -19.67
CA ARG A 4 21.78 1.85 -19.90
C ARG A 4 21.75 1.00 -18.67
N VAL A 5 20.56 0.63 -18.27
CA VAL A 5 20.32 -0.31 -17.18
C VAL A 5 19.59 -1.52 -17.75
N ALA A 6 20.21 -2.68 -17.64
CA ALA A 6 19.64 -3.95 -18.01
C ALA A 6 19.36 -4.75 -16.75
N VAL A 7 18.14 -5.26 -16.59
CA VAL A 7 17.77 -6.10 -15.46
C VAL A 7 17.19 -7.41 -15.95
N LEU A 8 17.68 -8.50 -15.36
CA LEU A 8 17.19 -9.85 -15.55
C LEU A 8 16.40 -10.29 -14.31
N ASP A 9 15.14 -10.58 -14.51
CA ASP A 9 14.31 -11.24 -13.51
C ASP A 9 14.64 -12.74 -13.54
N ARG A 10 15.41 -13.20 -12.55
CA ARG A 10 15.88 -14.58 -12.47
C ARG A 10 14.77 -15.57 -12.15
N GLU A 11 13.73 -15.15 -11.44
CA GLU A 11 12.58 -16.00 -11.11
C GLU A 11 11.78 -16.35 -12.38
N ARG A 12 11.76 -15.44 -13.36
CA ARG A 12 11.07 -15.64 -14.63
C ARG A 12 11.93 -16.29 -15.70
N CYS A 13 13.26 -16.13 -15.61
CA CYS A 13 14.15 -16.58 -16.64
C CYS A 13 14.35 -18.11 -16.60
N ASP A 14 13.81 -18.83 -17.57
CA ASP A 14 14.14 -20.25 -17.79
C ASP A 14 14.94 -20.39 -19.08
N SER A 15 16.27 -20.20 -18.96
CA SER A 15 17.21 -20.25 -20.09
C SER A 15 17.31 -21.62 -20.74
N ARG A 16 16.91 -22.69 -20.05
CA ARG A 16 16.94 -24.07 -20.55
C ARG A 16 15.77 -24.36 -21.49
N LYS A 17 14.60 -23.74 -21.24
CA LYS A 17 13.39 -23.97 -22.02
C LYS A 17 13.21 -23.00 -23.19
N CYS A 18 13.73 -21.76 -23.10
CA CYS A 18 13.42 -20.72 -24.09
C CYS A 18 14.27 -20.75 -25.37
N GLY A 19 15.35 -21.57 -25.45
CA GLY A 19 16.27 -21.55 -26.58
C GLY A 19 17.05 -20.24 -26.77
N GLN A 20 17.14 -19.43 -25.72
CA GLN A 20 17.97 -18.22 -25.56
C GLN A 20 17.78 -17.16 -26.68
N PRO A 21 16.53 -16.72 -26.95
CA PRO A 21 16.27 -15.75 -28.01
C PRO A 21 16.90 -14.39 -27.70
N CYS A 22 17.16 -14.04 -26.44
CA CYS A 22 17.86 -12.82 -26.04
C CYS A 22 19.28 -12.73 -26.65
N ILE A 23 20.02 -13.84 -26.75
CA ILE A 23 21.33 -13.92 -27.36
C ILE A 23 21.18 -14.00 -28.88
N ARG A 24 20.36 -14.95 -29.36
CA ARG A 24 20.21 -15.24 -30.79
C ARG A 24 19.72 -14.06 -31.63
N PHE A 25 18.86 -13.22 -31.10
CA PHE A 25 18.29 -12.06 -31.79
C PHE A 25 18.98 -10.73 -31.45
N CYS A 26 20.00 -10.72 -30.59
CA CYS A 26 20.72 -9.51 -30.25
C CYS A 26 21.52 -9.00 -31.46
N PRO A 27 21.30 -7.76 -31.97
CA PRO A 27 22.02 -7.25 -33.13
C PRO A 27 23.52 -7.16 -32.88
N ARG A 28 23.94 -6.84 -31.65
CA ARG A 28 25.39 -6.75 -31.33
C ARG A 28 26.05 -8.12 -31.33
N VAL A 29 25.39 -9.14 -30.74
CA VAL A 29 25.89 -10.51 -30.76
C VAL A 29 25.98 -11.03 -32.20
N ARG A 30 24.97 -10.74 -33.01
CA ARG A 30 24.97 -11.10 -34.44
C ARG A 30 26.06 -10.39 -35.26
N SER A 31 26.53 -9.24 -34.81
CA SER A 31 27.67 -8.53 -35.41
C SER A 31 29.02 -8.90 -34.81
N GLY A 32 29.10 -9.98 -34.02
CA GLY A 32 30.34 -10.47 -33.43
C GLY A 32 30.74 -9.78 -32.10
N ILE A 33 29.89 -8.91 -31.54
CA ILE A 33 30.16 -8.23 -30.27
C ILE A 33 29.36 -8.93 -29.15
N GLU A 34 30.06 -9.50 -28.19
CA GLU A 34 29.48 -10.29 -27.11
C GLU A 34 28.75 -9.40 -26.07
N ALA A 35 27.69 -8.70 -26.49
CA ALA A 35 26.88 -7.85 -25.62
C ALA A 35 25.96 -8.64 -24.70
N ILE A 36 25.66 -9.91 -24.97
CA ILE A 36 24.94 -10.83 -24.10
C ILE A 36 25.67 -12.18 -24.18
N LYS A 37 26.05 -12.71 -23.02
CA LYS A 37 26.67 -14.03 -22.88
C LYS A 37 26.00 -14.84 -21.78
N MET A 38 26.16 -16.16 -21.79
CA MET A 38 25.71 -17.00 -20.68
C MET A 38 26.71 -16.92 -19.54
N GLY A 39 26.17 -16.73 -18.32
CA GLY A 39 26.93 -16.84 -17.08
C GLY A 39 27.14 -18.30 -16.68
N GLU A 40 28.09 -18.53 -15.78
CA GLU A 40 28.37 -19.86 -15.21
C GLU A 40 27.16 -20.41 -14.43
N ASP A 41 26.31 -19.54 -13.91
CA ASP A 41 25.06 -19.85 -13.22
C ASP A 41 23.90 -20.24 -14.17
N GLY A 42 24.15 -20.24 -15.49
CA GLY A 42 23.16 -20.61 -16.52
C GLY A 42 22.18 -19.50 -16.89
N TYR A 43 22.39 -18.27 -16.40
CA TYR A 43 21.58 -17.10 -16.75
C TYR A 43 22.31 -16.19 -17.75
N PRO A 44 21.59 -15.50 -18.65
CA PRO A 44 22.22 -14.53 -19.56
C PRO A 44 22.70 -13.29 -18.78
N ILE A 45 23.94 -12.88 -19.07
CA ILE A 45 24.54 -11.63 -18.57
C ILE A 45 24.51 -10.62 -19.70
N ILE A 46 23.90 -9.46 -19.48
CA ILE A 46 23.85 -8.35 -20.44
C ILE A 46 24.96 -7.37 -20.08
N ILE A 47 25.96 -7.23 -20.99
CA ILE A 47 27.06 -6.28 -20.81
C ILE A 47 26.59 -4.90 -21.25
N GLU A 48 26.20 -4.07 -20.29
CA GLU A 48 25.54 -2.77 -20.53
C GLU A 48 26.38 -1.81 -21.36
N ALA A 49 27.71 -1.82 -21.16
CA ALA A 49 28.64 -1.01 -21.93
C ALA A 49 28.65 -1.36 -23.45
N LEU A 50 28.33 -2.60 -23.81
CA LEU A 50 28.25 -3.09 -25.20
C LEU A 50 26.81 -3.08 -25.73
N CYS A 51 25.81 -2.95 -24.87
CA CYS A 51 24.40 -2.94 -25.24
C CYS A 51 24.00 -1.62 -25.88
N VAL A 52 23.27 -1.66 -27.00
CA VAL A 52 22.76 -0.44 -27.67
C VAL A 52 21.39 0.00 -27.17
N GLY A 53 20.75 -0.75 -26.25
CA GLY A 53 19.46 -0.41 -25.67
C GLY A 53 18.27 -0.57 -26.60
N CYS A 54 18.39 -1.40 -27.68
CA CYS A 54 17.33 -1.58 -28.68
C CYS A 54 16.07 -2.32 -28.16
N GLY A 55 16.14 -3.00 -27.01
CA GLY A 55 15.01 -3.71 -26.40
C GLY A 55 14.60 -5.01 -27.09
N ILE A 56 15.28 -5.46 -28.17
CA ILE A 56 14.90 -6.68 -28.89
C ILE A 56 14.94 -7.91 -27.96
N CYS A 57 15.97 -8.03 -27.11
CA CYS A 57 16.08 -9.12 -26.15
C CYS A 57 14.88 -9.16 -25.18
N ALA A 58 14.39 -8.00 -24.75
CA ALA A 58 13.20 -7.91 -23.89
C ALA A 58 11.92 -8.32 -24.64
N SER A 59 11.74 -7.84 -25.88
CA SER A 59 10.54 -8.15 -26.68
C SER A 59 10.50 -9.61 -27.17
N LYS A 60 11.64 -10.23 -27.38
CA LYS A 60 11.75 -11.63 -27.84
C LYS A 60 11.81 -12.64 -26.69
N CYS A 61 11.92 -12.18 -25.43
CA CYS A 61 11.92 -13.08 -24.29
C CYS A 61 10.50 -13.64 -24.05
N PRO A 62 10.28 -14.96 -24.18
CA PRO A 62 8.95 -15.54 -23.97
C PRO A 62 8.46 -15.38 -22.52
N PHE A 63 9.39 -15.33 -21.58
CA PHE A 63 9.09 -15.17 -20.16
C PHE A 63 9.08 -13.71 -19.70
N LYS A 64 9.29 -12.74 -20.61
CA LYS A 64 9.37 -11.30 -20.28
C LYS A 64 10.34 -10.99 -19.12
N ALA A 65 11.39 -11.80 -18.98
CA ALA A 65 12.34 -11.73 -17.88
C ALA A 65 13.37 -10.59 -18.01
N ILE A 66 13.50 -9.96 -19.18
CA ILE A 66 14.51 -8.94 -19.44
C ILE A 66 13.86 -7.56 -19.53
N THR A 67 14.44 -6.59 -18.85
CA THR A 67 14.06 -5.19 -18.93
C THR A 67 15.28 -4.35 -19.30
N ILE A 68 15.16 -3.51 -20.33
CA ILE A 68 16.18 -2.52 -20.72
C ILE A 68 15.59 -1.12 -20.53
N VAL A 69 16.32 -0.26 -19.84
CA VAL A 69 15.95 1.15 -19.62
C VAL A 69 17.12 2.05 -19.97
N ASN A 70 16.83 3.17 -20.65
CA ASN A 70 17.80 4.24 -20.88
C ASN A 70 17.55 5.34 -19.85
N LEU A 71 18.54 5.65 -19.04
CA LEU A 71 18.49 6.69 -18.02
C LEU A 71 19.35 7.90 -18.44
N PRO A 72 19.08 9.09 -17.90
CA PRO A 72 19.99 10.23 -18.03
C PRO A 72 21.38 9.88 -17.51
N HIS A 73 22.43 10.33 -18.21
CA HIS A 73 23.82 10.02 -17.84
C HIS A 73 24.23 10.62 -16.48
N GLU A 74 23.56 11.71 -16.09
CA GLU A 74 23.78 12.41 -14.82
C GLU A 74 23.52 11.50 -13.62
N LEU A 75 22.62 10.53 -13.75
CA LEU A 75 22.29 9.58 -12.67
C LEU A 75 23.43 8.57 -12.41
N GLU A 76 24.37 8.38 -13.34
CA GLU A 76 25.47 7.42 -13.14
C GLU A 76 26.27 7.73 -11.85
N LYS A 77 26.47 9.01 -11.57
CA LYS A 77 27.17 9.47 -10.35
C LYS A 77 26.36 9.31 -9.09
N ASP A 78 25.05 9.14 -9.18
CA ASP A 78 24.12 9.07 -8.05
C ASP A 78 23.81 7.63 -7.62
N LEU A 79 24.48 6.63 -8.21
CA LEU A 79 24.27 5.21 -7.91
C LEU A 79 24.78 4.89 -6.49
N ILE A 80 23.88 4.45 -5.63
CA ILE A 80 24.17 4.14 -4.23
C ILE A 80 24.35 2.65 -4.01
N HIS A 81 23.44 1.85 -4.55
CA HIS A 81 23.48 0.41 -4.34
C HIS A 81 22.95 -0.36 -5.55
N GLN A 82 23.62 -1.47 -5.84
CA GLN A 82 23.20 -2.44 -6.84
C GLN A 82 23.30 -3.84 -6.25
N TYR A 83 22.21 -4.62 -6.35
CA TYR A 83 22.15 -5.97 -5.76
C TYR A 83 22.97 -7.03 -6.50
N GLY A 84 23.46 -6.73 -7.67
CA GLY A 84 24.27 -7.65 -8.49
C GLY A 84 24.31 -7.24 -9.95
N VAL A 85 24.97 -8.05 -10.79
CA VAL A 85 24.99 -7.85 -12.24
C VAL A 85 23.57 -7.98 -12.78
N ASN A 86 23.13 -7.00 -13.58
CA ASN A 86 21.77 -6.95 -14.13
C ASN A 86 20.64 -7.07 -13.09
N ALA A 87 20.86 -6.51 -11.90
CA ALA A 87 19.89 -6.49 -10.80
C ALA A 87 19.45 -5.05 -10.46
N PHE A 88 18.48 -4.94 -9.55
CA PHE A 88 17.93 -3.67 -9.10
C PHE A 88 18.98 -2.68 -8.64
N ARG A 89 18.75 -1.39 -8.95
CA ARG A 89 19.62 -0.26 -8.60
C ARG A 89 18.87 0.82 -7.86
N LEU A 90 19.49 1.35 -6.81
CA LEU A 90 19.00 2.51 -6.08
C LEU A 90 19.94 3.71 -6.31
N TYR A 91 19.36 4.79 -6.77
CA TYR A 91 20.03 6.08 -6.99
C TYR A 91 19.60 7.09 -5.93
N ARG A 92 20.54 7.78 -5.34
CA ARG A 92 20.37 8.71 -4.23
C ARG A 92 19.80 8.07 -2.96
N LEU A 93 19.91 8.76 -1.83
CA LEU A 93 19.33 8.38 -0.54
C LEU A 93 18.60 9.55 0.10
N PRO A 94 17.53 9.29 0.85
CA PRO A 94 16.93 10.30 1.69
C PRO A 94 17.85 10.55 2.90
N TYR A 95 17.86 11.77 3.41
CA TYR A 95 18.50 12.08 4.68
C TYR A 95 17.47 12.21 5.80
N ILE A 96 17.91 12.07 7.05
CA ILE A 96 17.04 12.11 8.22
C ILE A 96 17.49 13.29 9.10
N GLU A 97 16.61 14.27 9.24
CA GLU A 97 16.85 15.42 10.11
C GLU A 97 16.49 15.11 11.56
N SER A 98 17.24 15.69 12.50
CA SER A 98 16.90 15.65 13.92
C SER A 98 15.69 16.55 14.20
N GLY A 99 14.79 16.09 15.06
CA GLY A 99 13.60 16.85 15.45
C GLY A 99 12.49 16.90 14.40
N ALA A 100 12.57 16.08 13.34
CA ALA A 100 11.58 16.02 12.27
C ALA A 100 11.18 14.59 11.92
N VAL A 101 9.98 14.42 11.38
CA VAL A 101 9.51 13.17 10.77
C VAL A 101 9.65 13.28 9.25
N ILE A 102 10.45 12.40 8.68
CA ILE A 102 10.65 12.29 7.23
C ILE A 102 9.78 11.18 6.68
N GLY A 103 8.89 11.50 5.74
CA GLY A 103 8.05 10.54 5.04
C GLY A 103 8.66 10.07 3.73
N LEU A 104 8.50 8.79 3.40
CA LEU A 104 8.86 8.21 2.10
C LEU A 104 7.61 7.80 1.36
N ILE A 105 7.50 8.20 0.09
CA ILE A 105 6.39 7.83 -0.80
C ILE A 105 6.93 7.27 -2.12
N GLY A 106 6.29 6.26 -2.66
CA GLY A 106 6.65 5.63 -3.95
C GLY A 106 5.99 4.27 -4.11
N LYS A 107 6.05 3.71 -5.32
CA LYS A 107 5.50 2.38 -5.66
C LYS A 107 6.15 1.26 -4.84
N ASN A 108 5.47 0.11 -4.80
CA ASN A 108 6.07 -1.12 -4.31
C ASN A 108 7.25 -1.54 -5.22
N GLY A 109 8.31 -2.13 -4.62
CA GLY A 109 9.50 -2.55 -5.37
C GLY A 109 10.38 -1.43 -5.94
N ILE A 110 10.19 -0.15 -5.54
CA ILE A 110 10.96 1.01 -6.02
C ILE A 110 12.22 1.29 -5.17
N GLY A 111 12.47 0.52 -4.10
CA GLY A 111 13.68 0.65 -3.29
C GLY A 111 13.50 1.40 -1.95
N LYS A 112 12.29 1.68 -1.49
CA LYS A 112 12.04 2.32 -0.18
C LYS A 112 12.66 1.51 0.98
N THR A 113 12.37 0.23 1.05
CA THR A 113 12.93 -0.69 2.07
C THR A 113 14.44 -0.85 1.91
N THR A 114 14.99 -0.78 0.69
CA THR A 114 16.44 -0.77 0.45
C THR A 114 17.10 0.45 1.09
N ALA A 115 16.52 1.64 0.88
CA ALA A 115 17.01 2.86 1.51
C ALA A 115 16.95 2.78 3.04
N ILE A 116 15.84 2.27 3.60
CA ILE A 116 15.69 2.04 5.05
C ILE A 116 16.77 1.10 5.59
N LYS A 117 17.03 -0.03 4.91
CA LYS A 117 18.08 -0.98 5.30
C LYS A 117 19.48 -0.36 5.25
N ILE A 118 19.77 0.50 4.28
CA ILE A 118 21.04 1.24 4.22
C ILE A 118 21.14 2.21 5.42
N LEU A 119 20.10 2.99 5.66
CA LEU A 119 20.06 3.95 6.77
C LEU A 119 20.06 3.28 8.15
N SER A 120 19.58 2.03 8.25
CA SER A 120 19.67 1.23 9.48
C SER A 120 21.03 0.55 9.68
N GLY A 121 21.92 0.60 8.71
CA GLY A 121 23.19 -0.12 8.74
C GLY A 121 23.09 -1.62 8.46
N GLN A 122 21.89 -2.14 8.15
CA GLN A 122 21.69 -3.56 7.82
C GLN A 122 22.17 -3.92 6.41
N LEU A 123 22.20 -2.92 5.51
CA LEU A 123 22.70 -3.08 4.15
C LEU A 123 23.80 -2.05 3.89
N LYS A 124 24.99 -2.51 3.52
CA LYS A 124 26.08 -1.63 3.13
C LYS A 124 25.90 -1.23 1.66
N PRO A 125 25.84 0.05 1.33
CA PRO A 125 25.79 0.50 -0.06
C PRO A 125 27.14 0.24 -0.75
N ASN A 126 27.09 -0.26 -2.01
CA ASN A 126 28.29 -0.64 -2.75
C ASN A 126 28.70 0.35 -3.85
N LEU A 127 27.97 1.46 -4.02
CA LEU A 127 28.21 2.48 -5.05
C LEU A 127 28.40 1.89 -6.47
N GLY A 128 27.67 0.78 -6.76
CA GLY A 128 27.77 0.06 -8.03
C GLY A 128 29.00 -0.86 -8.18
N LYS A 129 29.89 -0.93 -7.19
CA LYS A 129 31.03 -1.83 -7.17
C LYS A 129 30.59 -3.19 -6.64
N LEU A 130 30.66 -4.22 -7.46
CA LEU A 130 30.26 -5.56 -7.09
C LEU A 130 31.43 -6.38 -6.48
N ASP A 131 32.66 -5.93 -6.73
CA ASP A 131 33.87 -6.55 -6.21
C ASP A 131 34.29 -5.87 -4.92
N GLY A 132 33.84 -6.42 -3.78
CA GLY A 132 34.13 -5.95 -2.43
C GLY A 132 33.06 -5.06 -1.81
N GLU A 133 33.05 -5.02 -0.47
CA GLU A 133 32.16 -4.16 0.32
C GLU A 133 32.92 -2.91 0.79
N PRO A 134 32.57 -1.70 0.30
CA PRO A 134 33.20 -0.49 0.79
C PRO A 134 32.86 -0.26 2.26
N LYS A 135 33.80 0.32 3.02
CA LYS A 135 33.54 0.72 4.40
C LYS A 135 32.56 1.91 4.41
N LEU A 136 31.74 1.99 5.46
CA LEU A 136 30.74 3.07 5.58
C LEU A 136 31.36 4.47 5.54
N GLU A 137 32.60 4.61 6.04
CA GLU A 137 33.37 5.87 5.98
C GLU A 137 33.74 6.25 4.55
N GLU A 138 34.01 5.28 3.68
CA GLU A 138 34.29 5.51 2.24
C GLU A 138 33.02 5.96 1.53
N VAL A 139 31.90 5.32 1.85
CA VAL A 139 30.58 5.72 1.36
C VAL A 139 30.21 7.12 1.84
N ALA A 140 30.50 7.46 3.10
CA ALA A 140 30.24 8.78 3.66
C ALA A 140 31.01 9.89 2.92
N ARG A 141 32.23 9.62 2.44
CA ARG A 141 33.02 10.58 1.63
C ARG A 141 32.35 10.93 0.30
N TYR A 142 31.57 10.01 -0.25
CA TYR A 142 30.80 10.26 -1.46
C TYR A 142 29.75 11.38 -1.25
N PHE A 143 29.18 11.48 -0.05
CA PHE A 143 28.20 12.49 0.33
C PHE A 143 28.80 13.74 0.98
N ARG A 144 30.04 14.09 0.63
CA ARG A 144 30.77 15.19 1.25
C ARG A 144 29.97 16.50 1.30
N GLY A 145 29.89 17.10 2.51
CA GLY A 145 29.18 18.35 2.74
C GLY A 145 27.66 18.23 2.93
N SER A 146 27.10 17.02 2.99
CA SER A 146 25.68 16.79 3.19
C SER A 146 25.34 16.28 4.60
N LEU A 147 24.09 16.43 5.03
CA LEU A 147 23.55 15.83 6.25
C LEU A 147 23.69 14.29 6.25
N LEU A 148 23.66 13.69 5.08
CA LEU A 148 23.81 12.24 4.92
C LEU A 148 25.24 11.79 5.24
N GLN A 149 26.25 12.59 4.91
CA GLN A 149 27.63 12.32 5.30
C GLN A 149 27.77 12.23 6.82
N GLU A 150 27.26 13.24 7.52
CA GLU A 150 27.32 13.28 8.98
C GLU A 150 26.60 12.08 9.60
N TYR A 151 25.40 11.77 9.09
CA TYR A 151 24.62 10.62 9.52
C TYR A 151 25.40 9.30 9.36
N LEU A 152 25.97 9.03 8.19
CA LEU A 152 26.72 7.80 7.91
C LEU A 152 28.00 7.68 8.75
N ILE A 153 28.70 8.80 9.01
CA ILE A 153 29.85 8.83 9.92
C ILE A 153 29.41 8.51 11.36
N GLN A 154 28.32 9.10 11.84
CA GLN A 154 27.81 8.82 13.18
C GLN A 154 27.32 7.38 13.30
N LEU A 155 26.71 6.83 12.24
CA LEU A 155 26.27 5.44 12.17
C LEU A 155 27.47 4.48 12.23
N SER A 156 28.56 4.74 11.48
CA SER A 156 29.75 3.90 11.47
C SER A 156 30.46 3.89 12.82
N LYS A 157 30.41 5.00 13.57
CA LYS A 157 30.97 5.13 14.92
C LYS A 157 30.07 4.59 16.02
N GLY A 158 28.86 4.07 15.70
CA GLY A 158 27.89 3.59 16.68
C GLY A 158 27.24 4.70 17.53
N ALA A 159 27.41 5.98 17.17
CA ALA A 159 26.76 7.10 17.84
C ALA A 159 25.26 7.19 17.52
N ILE A 160 24.85 6.64 16.37
CA ILE A 160 23.45 6.46 16.00
C ILE A 160 22.98 5.09 16.43
N LYS A 161 22.03 5.06 17.38
CA LYS A 161 21.30 3.88 17.80
C LYS A 161 20.00 3.80 17.03
N VAL A 162 19.86 2.81 16.15
CA VAL A 162 18.70 2.64 15.29
C VAL A 162 17.72 1.64 15.89
N SER A 163 16.45 2.02 15.97
CA SER A 163 15.33 1.11 16.14
C SER A 163 14.56 0.98 14.84
N TYR A 164 14.45 -0.23 14.30
CA TYR A 164 13.81 -0.51 13.03
C TYR A 164 12.57 -1.39 13.20
N LYS A 165 11.43 -0.93 12.69
CA LYS A 165 10.20 -1.70 12.54
C LYS A 165 10.08 -2.15 11.09
N PRO A 166 10.24 -3.46 10.78
CA PRO A 166 10.16 -3.97 9.41
C PRO A 166 8.72 -4.02 8.90
N GLN A 167 8.56 -4.07 7.57
CA GLN A 167 7.29 -4.20 6.89
C GLN A 167 6.55 -5.50 7.28
N TYR A 168 7.22 -6.64 7.20
CA TYR A 168 6.63 -7.96 7.44
C TYR A 168 6.64 -8.32 8.92
N ILE A 169 5.47 -8.28 9.54
CA ILE A 169 5.26 -8.62 10.96
C ILE A 169 4.78 -10.07 11.16
N ASP A 170 4.23 -10.69 10.13
CA ASP A 170 3.74 -12.08 10.13
C ASP A 170 4.80 -13.11 10.50
N LYS A 171 6.08 -12.77 10.35
CA LYS A 171 7.22 -13.59 10.76
C LYS A 171 7.54 -13.49 12.26
N ILE A 172 7.06 -12.47 12.96
CA ILE A 172 7.35 -12.23 14.39
C ILE A 172 6.93 -13.43 15.25
N PRO A 173 5.71 -14.01 15.11
CA PRO A 173 5.30 -15.16 15.93
C PRO A 173 6.13 -16.42 15.68
N ARG A 174 6.87 -16.51 14.57
CA ARG A 174 7.78 -17.63 14.29
C ARG A 174 9.07 -17.53 15.08
N ILE A 175 9.53 -16.29 15.37
CA ILE A 175 10.82 -15.99 16.01
C ILE A 175 10.64 -15.68 17.48
N VAL A 176 9.60 -14.95 17.85
CA VAL A 176 9.32 -14.48 19.21
C VAL A 176 8.19 -15.32 19.80
N LYS A 177 8.46 -15.96 20.93
CA LYS A 177 7.52 -16.83 21.66
C LYS A 177 7.25 -16.29 23.05
N GLY A 178 6.04 -16.52 23.57
CA GLY A 178 5.62 -16.18 24.91
C GLY A 178 4.60 -15.06 24.99
N LYS A 179 4.30 -14.63 26.21
CA LYS A 179 3.25 -13.64 26.48
C LYS A 179 3.69 -12.23 26.08
N VAL A 180 2.76 -11.46 25.53
CA VAL A 180 2.95 -10.05 25.11
C VAL A 180 3.55 -9.21 26.23
N GLY A 181 3.01 -9.32 27.46
CA GLY A 181 3.45 -8.52 28.60
C GLY A 181 4.92 -8.79 29.00
N GLU A 182 5.36 -10.06 28.99
CA GLU A 182 6.73 -10.43 29.31
C GLU A 182 7.73 -9.92 28.27
N ILE A 183 7.36 -10.08 26.98
CA ILE A 183 8.19 -9.63 25.86
C ILE A 183 8.32 -8.10 25.88
N LEU A 184 7.20 -7.41 26.04
CA LEU A 184 7.18 -5.95 26.01
C LEU A 184 7.90 -5.35 27.23
N LYS A 185 7.77 -5.93 28.45
CA LYS A 185 8.53 -5.51 29.64
C LYS A 185 10.04 -5.59 29.41
N ARG A 186 10.49 -6.69 28.79
CA ARG A 186 11.92 -6.89 28.50
C ARG A 186 12.47 -5.85 27.53
N VAL A 187 11.67 -5.44 26.53
CA VAL A 187 12.11 -4.51 25.48
C VAL A 187 11.93 -3.05 25.91
N ALA A 188 10.83 -2.75 26.60
CA ALA A 188 10.43 -1.38 26.92
C ALA A 188 11.02 -0.83 28.23
N GLY A 189 11.41 -1.73 29.18
CA GLY A 189 11.92 -1.31 30.47
C GLY A 189 10.99 -0.29 31.16
N GLU A 190 11.52 0.85 31.50
CA GLU A 190 10.78 1.96 32.16
C GLU A 190 9.65 2.53 31.28
N ASN A 191 9.72 2.38 29.97
CA ASN A 191 8.69 2.88 29.04
C ASN A 191 7.48 1.94 28.93
N PHE A 192 7.45 0.81 29.65
CA PHE A 192 6.43 -0.23 29.50
C PHE A 192 5.00 0.31 29.62
N GLU A 193 4.66 0.94 30.73
CA GLU A 193 3.30 1.44 30.98
C GLU A 193 2.86 2.45 29.92
N ARG A 194 3.77 3.36 29.55
CA ARG A 194 3.52 4.37 28.52
C ARG A 194 3.18 3.74 27.18
N VAL A 195 3.93 2.74 26.70
CA VAL A 195 3.66 2.13 25.39
C VAL A 195 2.46 1.19 25.43
N VAL A 196 2.17 0.55 26.57
CA VAL A 196 0.95 -0.25 26.77
C VAL A 196 -0.31 0.63 26.62
N GLU A 197 -0.31 1.81 27.23
CA GLU A 197 -1.42 2.76 27.12
C GLU A 197 -1.52 3.35 25.72
N LEU A 198 -0.38 3.80 25.15
CA LEU A 198 -0.30 4.46 23.85
C LEU A 198 -0.82 3.60 22.70
N PHE A 199 -0.52 2.31 22.75
CA PHE A 199 -0.91 1.32 21.73
C PHE A 199 -2.10 0.44 22.14
N GLU A 200 -2.77 0.74 23.26
CA GLU A 200 -3.96 0.00 23.76
C GLU A 200 -3.69 -1.52 23.88
N LEU A 201 -2.56 -1.90 24.50
CA LEU A 201 -2.15 -3.30 24.59
C LEU A 201 -2.56 -3.97 25.91
N LYS A 202 -3.19 -3.25 26.84
CA LYS A 202 -3.49 -3.74 28.19
C LYS A 202 -4.24 -5.09 28.19
N HIS A 203 -5.23 -5.24 27.32
CA HIS A 203 -6.06 -6.45 27.20
C HIS A 203 -5.35 -7.62 26.50
N LEU A 204 -4.14 -7.39 25.98
CA LEU A 204 -3.34 -8.39 25.27
C LEU A 204 -2.18 -8.94 26.10
N LEU A 205 -1.87 -8.36 27.25
CA LEU A 205 -0.65 -8.64 28.00
C LEU A 205 -0.48 -10.12 28.38
N ASP A 206 -1.58 -10.82 28.67
CA ASP A 206 -1.59 -12.23 29.03
C ASP A 206 -1.70 -13.19 27.83
N ARG A 207 -1.93 -12.65 26.62
CA ARG A 207 -2.02 -13.46 25.40
C ARG A 207 -0.65 -13.85 24.87
N ASP A 208 -0.58 -15.02 24.25
CA ASP A 208 0.61 -15.45 23.49
C ASP A 208 0.70 -14.68 22.17
N VAL A 209 1.92 -14.33 21.75
CA VAL A 209 2.16 -13.58 20.50
C VAL A 209 1.63 -14.32 19.28
N SER A 210 1.62 -15.66 19.29
CA SER A 210 1.08 -16.48 18.20
C SER A 210 -0.44 -16.39 18.03
N ALA A 211 -1.15 -15.93 19.05
CA ALA A 211 -2.62 -15.79 19.05
C ALA A 211 -3.10 -14.36 18.69
N LEU A 212 -2.17 -13.47 18.33
CA LEU A 212 -2.49 -12.09 18.00
C LEU A 212 -2.99 -11.98 16.55
N SER A 213 -4.00 -11.13 16.35
CA SER A 213 -4.40 -10.66 15.02
C SER A 213 -3.32 -9.79 14.37
N GLY A 214 -3.38 -9.60 13.05
CA GLY A 214 -2.42 -8.75 12.32
C GLY A 214 -2.34 -7.32 12.89
N GLY A 215 -3.46 -6.70 13.23
CA GLY A 215 -3.49 -5.35 13.82
C GLY A 215 -2.94 -5.31 15.26
N GLU A 216 -3.19 -6.33 16.07
CA GLU A 216 -2.62 -6.46 17.42
C GLU A 216 -1.11 -6.65 17.37
N LEU A 217 -0.65 -7.50 16.44
CA LEU A 217 0.76 -7.75 16.20
C LEU A 217 1.49 -6.50 15.69
N GLN A 218 0.83 -5.72 14.82
CA GLN A 218 1.34 -4.45 14.32
C GLN A 218 1.53 -3.43 15.47
N ARG A 219 0.54 -3.29 16.34
CA ARG A 219 0.63 -2.41 17.51
C ARG A 219 1.73 -2.86 18.48
N LEU A 220 1.87 -4.17 18.70
CA LEU A 220 2.97 -4.72 19.50
C LEU A 220 4.33 -4.41 18.89
N ALA A 221 4.50 -4.61 17.58
CA ALA A 221 5.75 -4.33 16.88
C ALA A 221 6.13 -2.84 16.94
N LEU A 222 5.15 -1.94 16.82
CA LEU A 222 5.34 -0.50 16.96
C LEU A 222 5.70 -0.11 18.40
N ALA A 223 4.99 -0.65 19.39
CA ALA A 223 5.29 -0.44 20.80
C ALA A 223 6.72 -0.87 21.14
N ALA A 224 7.12 -2.07 20.68
CA ALA A 224 8.47 -2.58 20.86
C ALA A 224 9.54 -1.74 20.13
N CYS A 225 9.23 -1.22 18.93
CA CYS A 225 10.14 -0.35 18.20
C CYS A 225 10.35 0.99 18.91
N LEU A 226 9.26 1.66 19.32
CA LEU A 226 9.30 3.01 19.87
C LEU A 226 9.71 3.05 21.34
N SER A 227 9.72 1.92 22.04
CA SER A 227 10.15 1.83 23.44
C SER A 227 11.67 1.66 23.63
N ARG A 228 12.40 1.29 22.58
CA ARG A 228 13.84 1.05 22.66
C ARG A 228 14.62 2.34 22.93
N ASP A 229 15.74 2.20 23.65
CA ASP A 229 16.73 3.27 23.79
C ASP A 229 17.45 3.50 22.45
N ALA A 230 16.83 4.36 21.63
CA ALA A 230 17.32 4.72 20.31
C ALA A 230 17.12 6.22 20.03
N ASN A 231 18.01 6.77 19.22
CA ASN A 231 17.90 8.15 18.75
C ASN A 231 17.43 8.26 17.29
N THR A 232 17.28 7.12 16.62
CA THR A 232 16.80 7.05 15.24
C THR A 232 15.80 5.91 15.09
N PHE A 233 14.61 6.25 14.62
CA PHE A 233 13.50 5.33 14.41
C PHE A 233 13.18 5.23 12.93
N LEU A 234 13.29 4.03 12.38
CA LEU A 234 12.97 3.72 10.99
C LEU A 234 11.74 2.82 10.98
N ILE A 235 10.65 3.29 10.39
CA ILE A 235 9.35 2.62 10.50
C ILE A 235 8.81 2.36 9.10
N ASP A 236 8.73 1.08 8.73
CA ASP A 236 8.23 0.66 7.42
C ASP A 236 6.77 0.18 7.55
N GLU A 237 5.86 0.89 6.90
CA GLU A 237 4.41 0.67 6.88
C GLU A 237 3.78 0.55 8.29
N PRO A 238 3.72 1.63 9.07
CA PRO A 238 3.07 1.62 10.38
C PRO A 238 1.55 1.45 10.33
N SER A 239 0.89 1.84 9.24
CA SER A 239 -0.57 1.81 9.10
C SER A 239 -1.13 0.46 8.67
N SER A 240 -0.30 -0.48 8.19
CA SER A 240 -0.74 -1.79 7.72
C SER A 240 -1.49 -2.56 8.81
N PHE A 241 -2.58 -3.25 8.44
CA PHE A 241 -3.48 -4.03 9.32
C PHE A 241 -4.27 -3.22 10.35
N LEU A 242 -4.07 -1.91 10.42
CA LEU A 242 -4.75 -1.04 11.37
C LEU A 242 -6.01 -0.43 10.75
N ASP A 243 -7.07 -0.32 11.53
CA ASP A 243 -8.22 0.50 11.17
C ASP A 243 -7.87 2.00 11.21
N ILE A 244 -8.75 2.83 10.66
CA ILE A 244 -8.52 4.27 10.51
C ILE A 244 -8.20 4.93 11.86
N ARG A 245 -8.92 4.58 12.93
CA ARG A 245 -8.70 5.13 14.27
C ARG A 245 -7.31 4.75 14.79
N GLN A 246 -6.93 3.49 14.65
CA GLN A 246 -5.64 2.98 15.08
C GLN A 246 -4.49 3.57 14.25
N ARG A 247 -4.67 3.81 12.95
CA ARG A 247 -3.68 4.48 12.09
C ARG A 247 -3.34 5.88 12.59
N PHE A 248 -4.35 6.71 12.87
CA PHE A 248 -4.11 8.07 13.36
C PHE A 248 -3.58 8.12 14.79
N ARG A 249 -4.00 7.20 15.66
CA ARG A 249 -3.39 7.04 16.98
C ARG A 249 -1.91 6.68 16.88
N THR A 250 -1.58 5.71 16.04
CA THR A 250 -0.19 5.34 15.75
C THR A 250 0.60 6.53 15.22
N ALA A 251 0.05 7.29 14.28
CA ALA A 251 0.68 8.49 13.76
C ALA A 251 0.92 9.55 14.86
N SER A 252 -0.04 9.76 15.74
CA SER A 252 0.10 10.64 16.90
C SER A 252 1.16 10.14 17.87
N ALA A 253 1.20 8.83 18.12
CA ALA A 253 2.21 8.17 18.95
C ALA A 253 3.63 8.38 18.40
N ILE A 254 3.82 8.16 17.10
CA ILE A 254 5.11 8.39 16.44
C ILE A 254 5.50 9.87 16.55
N ARG A 255 4.59 10.81 16.30
CA ARG A 255 4.88 12.24 16.47
C ARG A 255 5.25 12.63 17.90
N SER A 256 4.62 12.01 18.90
CA SER A 256 4.95 12.27 20.31
C SER A 256 6.37 11.84 20.70
N MET A 257 7.02 11.04 19.88
CA MET A 257 8.41 10.62 20.06
C MET A 257 9.42 11.68 19.58
N ILE A 258 8.96 12.70 18.83
CA ILE A 258 9.83 13.80 18.41
C ILE A 258 10.28 14.54 19.66
N GLY A 259 11.59 14.67 19.82
CA GLY A 259 12.24 15.39 20.90
C GLY A 259 13.66 15.72 20.51
N ASP A 260 14.38 16.39 21.38
CA ASP A 260 15.74 16.83 21.13
C ASP A 260 16.65 15.67 20.70
N GLY A 261 17.23 15.79 19.52
CA GLY A 261 18.17 14.82 18.97
C GLY A 261 17.56 13.58 18.31
N ARG A 262 16.26 13.34 18.39
CA ARG A 262 15.63 12.17 17.75
C ARG A 262 15.37 12.38 16.27
N ARG A 263 15.55 11.32 15.51
CA ARG A 263 15.33 11.23 14.05
C ARG A 263 14.28 10.18 13.75
N ILE A 264 13.29 10.51 12.94
CA ILE A 264 12.21 9.57 12.58
C ILE A 264 12.04 9.55 11.07
N LEU A 265 12.07 8.36 10.48
CA LEU A 265 11.78 8.13 9.06
C LEU A 265 10.67 7.11 8.95
N VAL A 266 9.65 7.45 8.18
CA VAL A 266 8.45 6.62 7.99
C VAL A 266 8.20 6.39 6.52
N CYS A 267 7.99 5.14 6.13
CA CYS A 267 7.47 4.76 4.83
C CYS A 267 6.03 4.29 5.01
N ASP A 268 5.08 4.85 4.28
CA ASP A 268 3.69 4.40 4.31
C ASP A 268 3.01 4.57 2.95
N HIS A 269 1.96 3.79 2.72
CA HIS A 269 1.08 3.89 1.55
C HIS A 269 -0.21 4.65 1.84
N ASP A 270 -0.49 4.95 3.10
CA ASP A 270 -1.62 5.81 3.49
C ASP A 270 -1.21 7.28 3.44
N LEU A 271 -1.65 7.97 2.38
CA LEU A 271 -1.31 9.38 2.16
C LEU A 271 -1.91 10.31 3.24
N ALA A 272 -3.05 9.95 3.83
CA ALA A 272 -3.66 10.73 4.90
C ALA A 272 -2.84 10.63 6.18
N VAL A 273 -2.32 9.44 6.48
CA VAL A 273 -1.39 9.20 7.59
C VAL A 273 -0.08 9.93 7.37
N LEU A 274 0.52 9.86 6.17
CA LEU A 274 1.75 10.58 5.85
C LEU A 274 1.58 12.09 5.94
N ASP A 275 0.45 12.64 5.48
CA ASP A 275 0.13 14.07 5.55
C ASP A 275 0.01 14.56 7.01
N TYR A 276 -0.57 13.73 7.88
CA TYR A 276 -0.71 14.01 9.31
C TYR A 276 0.63 13.90 10.05
N LEU A 277 1.42 12.89 9.72
CA LEU A 277 2.60 12.46 10.47
C LEU A 277 3.85 13.23 10.09
N SER A 278 4.10 13.46 8.79
CA SER A 278 5.39 13.91 8.27
C SER A 278 5.57 15.44 8.33
N ASP A 279 6.82 15.87 8.34
CA ASP A 279 7.21 17.27 8.17
C ASP A 279 7.81 17.53 6.79
N LYS A 280 8.50 16.54 6.22
CA LYS A 280 9.03 16.53 4.84
C LYS A 280 8.79 15.19 4.19
N ILE A 281 8.75 15.16 2.85
CA ILE A 281 8.55 13.96 2.04
C ILE A 281 9.69 13.81 1.03
N PHE A 282 10.21 12.58 0.90
CA PHE A 282 10.99 12.15 -0.26
C PHE A 282 10.13 11.30 -1.17
N VAL A 283 10.23 11.57 -2.47
CA VAL A 283 9.50 10.85 -3.52
C VAL A 283 10.43 9.86 -4.18
N PHE A 284 10.04 8.59 -4.20
CA PHE A 284 10.74 7.53 -4.94
C PHE A 284 10.04 7.33 -6.27
N TYR A 285 10.80 7.43 -7.35
CA TYR A 285 10.31 7.21 -8.70
C TYR A 285 11.25 6.28 -9.48
N GLY A 286 10.79 5.76 -10.62
CA GLY A 286 11.53 4.84 -11.44
C GLY A 286 10.68 3.67 -11.92
N ARG A 287 11.30 2.50 -12.10
CA ARG A 287 10.62 1.28 -12.52
C ARG A 287 10.76 0.18 -11.46
N PRO A 288 9.64 -0.27 -10.87
CA PRO A 288 9.66 -1.32 -9.85
C PRO A 288 10.46 -2.56 -10.27
N GLY A 289 11.30 -3.06 -9.36
CA GLY A 289 12.18 -4.20 -9.60
C GLY A 289 13.39 -3.95 -10.52
N VAL A 290 13.49 -2.75 -11.12
CA VAL A 290 14.56 -2.39 -12.05
C VAL A 290 15.47 -1.32 -11.47
N PHE A 291 14.92 -0.16 -11.19
CA PHE A 291 15.65 0.93 -10.55
C PHE A 291 14.71 1.85 -9.79
N GLY A 292 15.25 2.51 -8.78
CA GLY A 292 14.61 3.59 -8.06
C GLY A 292 15.51 4.79 -7.91
N VAL A 293 14.93 5.98 -7.95
CA VAL A 293 15.60 7.26 -7.74
C VAL A 293 14.88 8.01 -6.63
N VAL A 294 15.65 8.60 -5.72
CA VAL A 294 15.11 9.40 -4.62
C VAL A 294 15.19 10.88 -4.98
N SER A 295 14.06 11.58 -4.85
CA SER A 295 13.95 13.02 -5.08
C SER A 295 13.38 13.73 -3.85
N GLY A 296 13.77 14.95 -3.62
CA GLY A 296 13.39 15.78 -2.48
C GLY A 296 14.57 16.22 -1.62
N PRO A 297 14.29 16.71 -0.40
CA PRO A 297 13.01 16.71 0.30
C PRO A 297 12.05 17.79 -0.21
N PHE A 298 10.77 17.48 -0.14
CA PHE A 298 9.68 18.40 -0.43
C PHE A 298 8.86 18.68 0.84
N SER A 299 8.13 19.81 0.85
CA SER A 299 7.07 19.96 1.85
C SER A 299 6.04 18.85 1.70
N VAL A 300 5.35 18.46 2.77
CA VAL A 300 4.41 17.32 2.74
C VAL A 300 3.36 17.46 1.64
N ARG A 301 2.76 18.66 1.53
CA ARG A 301 1.77 18.93 0.48
C ARG A 301 2.36 18.77 -0.92
N GLU A 302 3.49 19.39 -1.15
CA GLU A 302 4.19 19.39 -2.43
C GLU A 302 4.63 17.98 -2.83
N GLY A 303 5.30 17.24 -1.94
CA GLY A 303 5.78 15.88 -2.20
C GLY A 303 4.64 14.90 -2.55
N ILE A 304 3.52 14.97 -1.81
CA ILE A 304 2.36 14.14 -2.11
C ILE A 304 1.72 14.56 -3.45
N ASN A 305 1.60 15.87 -3.72
CA ASN A 305 1.05 16.35 -4.99
C ASN A 305 1.95 16.01 -6.19
N ILE A 306 3.28 16.10 -6.05
CA ILE A 306 4.25 15.62 -7.05
C ILE A 306 4.01 14.13 -7.34
N PHE A 307 3.87 13.32 -6.30
CA PHE A 307 3.61 11.89 -6.47
C PHE A 307 2.27 11.64 -7.20
N LEU A 308 1.21 12.35 -6.82
CA LEU A 308 -0.10 12.23 -7.46
C LEU A 308 -0.11 12.76 -8.89
N ASN A 309 0.62 13.82 -9.19
CA ASN A 309 0.76 14.38 -10.53
C ASN A 309 1.69 13.56 -11.45
N GLY A 310 2.55 12.70 -10.87
CA GLY A 310 3.51 11.91 -11.62
C GLY A 310 4.60 12.71 -12.32
N TYR A 311 4.90 13.92 -11.81
CA TYR A 311 5.86 14.85 -12.38
C TYR A 311 6.63 15.60 -11.29
N ILE A 312 7.96 15.63 -11.39
CA ILE A 312 8.86 16.34 -10.49
C ILE A 312 9.35 17.62 -11.19
N PRO A 313 8.82 18.80 -10.82
CA PRO A 313 9.18 20.06 -11.49
C PRO A 313 10.67 20.40 -11.38
N SER A 314 11.28 20.20 -10.21
CA SER A 314 12.68 20.54 -9.93
C SER A 314 13.68 19.73 -10.77
N GLU A 315 13.31 18.55 -11.22
CA GLU A 315 14.15 17.66 -12.04
C GLU A 315 13.66 17.56 -13.48
N ASN A 316 12.51 18.18 -13.81
CA ASN A 316 11.82 18.07 -15.10
C ASN A 316 11.57 16.60 -15.52
N VAL A 317 11.22 15.75 -14.55
CA VAL A 317 11.01 14.32 -14.77
C VAL A 317 9.54 13.95 -14.64
N ARG A 318 8.98 13.35 -15.69
CA ARG A 318 7.66 12.72 -15.66
C ARG A 318 7.82 11.22 -15.49
N PHE A 319 7.36 10.68 -14.36
CA PHE A 319 7.47 9.26 -14.02
C PHE A 319 6.13 8.50 -14.13
N ARG A 320 5.02 9.23 -14.40
CA ARG A 320 3.70 8.65 -14.69
C ARG A 320 2.98 9.49 -15.73
N SER A 321 2.35 8.84 -16.70
CA SER A 321 1.61 9.50 -17.79
C SER A 321 0.31 10.14 -17.30
N GLU A 322 -0.45 9.43 -16.46
CA GLU A 322 -1.73 9.89 -15.93
C GLU A 322 -1.58 10.54 -14.55
N ARG A 323 -2.32 11.62 -14.34
CA ARG A 323 -2.44 12.25 -13.01
C ARG A 323 -3.51 11.54 -12.20
N ILE A 324 -3.28 11.41 -10.90
CA ILE A 324 -4.31 10.99 -9.95
C ILE A 324 -5.02 12.24 -9.42
N ILE A 325 -6.26 12.45 -9.85
CA ILE A 325 -7.07 13.61 -9.47
C ILE A 325 -8.33 13.10 -8.78
N PHE A 326 -8.60 13.64 -7.60
CA PHE A 326 -9.83 13.39 -6.86
C PHE A 326 -10.89 14.41 -7.31
N HIS A 327 -12.05 13.92 -7.70
CA HIS A 327 -13.15 14.80 -8.09
C HIS A 327 -14.05 15.07 -6.88
N VAL A 328 -14.23 16.34 -6.56
CA VAL A 328 -15.28 16.75 -5.61
C VAL A 328 -16.61 16.57 -6.32
N ARG A 329 -17.41 15.63 -5.86
CA ARG A 329 -18.79 15.54 -6.32
C ARG A 329 -19.63 16.53 -5.51
N PRO A 330 -20.51 17.33 -6.14
CA PRO A 330 -21.55 18.00 -5.41
C PRO A 330 -22.31 16.93 -4.61
N PRO A 331 -22.91 17.27 -3.44
CA PRO A 331 -23.80 16.37 -2.75
C PRO A 331 -24.86 15.95 -3.78
N SER A 332 -24.66 14.78 -4.36
CA SER A 332 -25.61 14.25 -5.32
C SER A 332 -26.89 14.00 -4.54
N ARG A 333 -27.96 14.73 -4.87
CA ARG A 333 -29.25 14.06 -4.86
C ARG A 333 -28.97 12.73 -5.56
N VAL A 334 -29.26 11.62 -4.91
CA VAL A 334 -29.31 10.33 -5.58
C VAL A 334 -30.13 10.62 -6.83
N GLU A 335 -29.48 10.75 -8.01
CA GLU A 335 -30.22 10.78 -9.24
C GLU A 335 -30.92 9.44 -9.22
N GLU A 336 -32.23 9.48 -8.98
CA GLU A 336 -33.09 8.33 -9.18
C GLU A 336 -32.79 7.91 -10.60
N VAL A 337 -31.94 6.86 -10.76
CA VAL A 337 -31.59 6.35 -12.07
C VAL A 337 -32.90 5.77 -12.57
N GLU A 338 -33.57 6.53 -13.46
CA GLU A 338 -34.86 6.15 -14.02
C GLU A 338 -34.84 4.67 -14.41
N GLY A 339 -35.69 3.86 -13.78
CA GLY A 339 -35.95 2.48 -14.15
C GLY A 339 -35.15 1.37 -13.45
N GLY A 340 -34.58 1.58 -12.26
CA GLY A 340 -33.98 0.49 -11.46
C GLY A 340 -34.73 0.21 -10.16
N THR A 341 -34.92 -1.08 -9.82
CA THR A 341 -35.51 -1.48 -8.54
C THR A 341 -34.45 -1.32 -7.45
N PRO A 342 -34.72 -0.56 -6.36
CA PRO A 342 -33.77 -0.49 -5.25
C PRO A 342 -33.61 -1.84 -4.58
N LEU A 343 -32.38 -2.14 -4.15
CA LEU A 343 -32.05 -3.25 -3.29
C LEU A 343 -32.43 -2.85 -1.86
N TYR A 344 -33.31 -3.55 -1.22
CA TYR A 344 -33.76 -3.29 0.13
C TYR A 344 -33.30 -4.40 1.08
N TRP A 345 -32.84 -4.04 2.29
CA TRP A 345 -32.65 -4.96 3.38
C TRP A 345 -33.39 -4.45 4.64
N PRO A 346 -34.07 -5.35 5.37
CA PRO A 346 -34.81 -4.99 6.58
C PRO A 346 -33.90 -4.80 7.77
N LYS A 347 -34.44 -4.33 8.85
CA LYS A 347 -33.78 -4.38 10.16
C LYS A 347 -33.48 -5.85 10.50
N MET A 348 -32.22 -6.14 10.86
CA MET A 348 -31.74 -7.47 11.17
C MET A 348 -30.84 -7.45 12.41
N LYS A 349 -30.76 -8.58 13.10
CA LYS A 349 -29.82 -8.79 14.19
C LYS A 349 -29.03 -10.07 13.98
N LYS A 350 -27.75 -10.05 14.36
CA LYS A 350 -26.89 -11.23 14.40
C LYS A 350 -26.11 -11.24 15.69
N SER A 351 -26.26 -12.32 16.45
CA SER A 351 -25.58 -12.51 17.73
C SER A 351 -24.60 -13.69 17.64
N TYR A 352 -23.46 -13.52 18.29
CA TYR A 352 -22.45 -14.54 18.56
C TYR A 352 -22.15 -14.56 20.05
N ASP A 353 -21.38 -15.53 20.50
CA ASP A 353 -20.89 -15.54 21.87
C ASP A 353 -20.00 -14.31 22.12
N GLY A 354 -20.50 -13.38 22.95
CA GLY A 354 -19.82 -12.14 23.31
C GLY A 354 -19.94 -10.96 22.34
N PHE A 355 -20.59 -11.13 21.17
CA PHE A 355 -20.78 -10.03 20.20
C PHE A 355 -22.18 -10.02 19.60
N SER A 356 -22.73 -8.84 19.35
CA SER A 356 -23.99 -8.68 18.61
C SER A 356 -23.90 -7.53 17.59
N LEU A 357 -24.48 -7.77 16.41
CA LEU A 357 -24.62 -6.75 15.36
C LEU A 357 -26.12 -6.46 15.17
N GLU A 358 -26.50 -5.19 15.27
CA GLU A 358 -27.81 -4.68 14.84
C GLU A 358 -27.63 -3.95 13.50
N VAL A 359 -28.39 -4.36 12.50
CA VAL A 359 -28.40 -3.74 11.16
C VAL A 359 -29.71 -3.01 11.02
N HIS A 360 -29.65 -1.69 10.80
CA HIS A 360 -30.83 -0.91 10.47
C HIS A 360 -31.26 -1.17 9.03
N GLU A 361 -32.55 -1.01 8.77
CA GLU A 361 -33.10 -1.10 7.42
C GLU A 361 -32.42 -0.09 6.48
N GLY A 362 -32.27 -0.47 5.22
CA GLY A 362 -31.65 0.39 4.25
C GLY A 362 -31.88 -0.05 2.82
N GLU A 363 -31.43 0.78 1.91
CA GLU A 363 -31.57 0.56 0.46
C GLU A 363 -30.33 1.00 -0.30
N ALA A 364 -30.09 0.31 -1.43
CA ALA A 364 -29.05 0.65 -2.40
C ALA A 364 -29.67 0.77 -3.79
N TYR A 365 -29.10 1.60 -4.65
CA TYR A 365 -29.58 1.84 -6.00
C TYR A 365 -28.66 1.24 -7.05
N PRO A 366 -29.16 0.86 -8.24
CA PRO A 366 -28.37 0.32 -9.32
C PRO A 366 -27.27 1.30 -9.77
N GLY A 367 -26.04 0.78 -9.88
CA GLY A 367 -24.88 1.62 -10.23
C GLY A 367 -24.21 2.31 -9.04
N GLU A 368 -24.66 2.02 -7.83
CA GLU A 368 -24.18 2.63 -6.60
C GLU A 368 -23.02 1.85 -5.97
N VAL A 369 -22.09 2.59 -5.37
CA VAL A 369 -21.04 2.05 -4.50
C VAL A 369 -21.28 2.56 -3.10
N ILE A 370 -21.66 1.69 -2.18
CA ILE A 370 -21.82 1.99 -0.76
C ILE A 370 -20.52 1.66 -0.03
N GLY A 371 -19.84 2.70 0.45
CA GLY A 371 -18.66 2.54 1.29
C GLY A 371 -19.05 2.23 2.74
N ILE A 372 -18.34 1.30 3.38
CA ILE A 372 -18.60 0.87 4.75
C ILE A 372 -17.43 1.30 5.64
N LEU A 373 -17.73 2.15 6.62
CA LEU A 373 -16.80 2.71 7.60
C LEU A 373 -17.06 2.19 9.01
N GLY A 374 -16.00 1.98 9.78
CA GLY A 374 -16.10 1.62 11.19
C GLY A 374 -14.81 0.96 11.70
N PRO A 375 -14.61 0.88 13.02
CA PRO A 375 -13.46 0.23 13.62
C PRO A 375 -13.43 -1.28 13.34
N ASN A 376 -12.27 -1.91 13.59
CA ASN A 376 -12.16 -3.36 13.51
C ASN A 376 -12.98 -4.03 14.62
N GLY A 377 -13.56 -5.20 14.32
CA GLY A 377 -14.39 -5.94 15.28
C GLY A 377 -15.77 -5.33 15.53
N ILE A 378 -16.26 -4.39 14.70
CA ILE A 378 -17.59 -3.76 14.83
C ILE A 378 -18.69 -4.49 14.05
N GLY A 379 -18.34 -5.53 13.26
CA GLY A 379 -19.32 -6.33 12.52
C GLY A 379 -19.44 -6.03 11.03
N LYS A 380 -18.50 -5.27 10.40
CA LYS A 380 -18.52 -4.98 8.95
C LYS A 380 -18.54 -6.24 8.09
N THR A 381 -17.61 -7.15 8.34
CA THR A 381 -17.55 -8.47 7.64
C THR A 381 -18.78 -9.33 7.93
N THR A 382 -19.35 -9.25 9.13
CA THR A 382 -20.61 -9.94 9.48
C THR A 382 -21.76 -9.43 8.62
N PHE A 383 -21.89 -8.11 8.44
CA PHE A 383 -22.91 -7.54 7.56
C PHE A 383 -22.72 -8.00 6.11
N ILE A 384 -21.48 -7.98 5.60
CA ILE A 384 -21.16 -8.50 4.26
C ILE A 384 -21.58 -9.98 4.11
N LYS A 385 -21.31 -10.82 5.11
CA LYS A 385 -21.70 -12.24 5.10
C LYS A 385 -23.21 -12.45 5.19
N LEU A 386 -23.94 -11.57 5.92
CA LEU A 386 -25.42 -11.58 5.92
C LEU A 386 -25.94 -11.23 4.52
N LEU A 387 -25.41 -10.20 3.87
CA LEU A 387 -25.78 -9.85 2.48
C LEU A 387 -25.42 -10.95 1.51
N ALA A 388 -24.29 -11.64 1.70
CA ALA A 388 -23.84 -12.76 0.86
C ALA A 388 -24.68 -14.04 1.05
N GLY A 389 -25.56 -14.09 2.07
CA GLY A 389 -26.29 -15.32 2.42
C GLY A 389 -25.40 -16.42 3.00
N ILE A 390 -24.13 -16.11 3.34
CA ILE A 390 -23.20 -17.02 4.02
C ILE A 390 -23.64 -17.23 5.46
N GLU A 391 -24.17 -16.19 6.08
CA GLU A 391 -24.74 -16.23 7.43
C GLU A 391 -26.21 -15.79 7.41
N LYS A 392 -27.01 -16.32 8.35
CA LYS A 392 -28.41 -15.94 8.52
C LYS A 392 -28.55 -15.03 9.73
N SER A 393 -29.52 -14.09 9.69
CA SER A 393 -29.88 -13.30 10.85
C SER A 393 -30.48 -14.19 11.95
N ASP A 394 -30.52 -13.67 13.18
CA ASP A 394 -31.11 -14.40 14.33
C ASP A 394 -32.61 -14.65 14.11
N GLU A 395 -33.29 -13.76 13.38
CA GLU A 395 -34.69 -13.90 12.99
C GLU A 395 -34.89 -14.88 11.81
N GLY A 396 -33.80 -15.47 11.30
CA GLY A 396 -33.84 -16.40 10.16
C GLY A 396 -34.07 -15.71 8.82
N TYR A 397 -33.92 -14.40 8.75
CA TYR A 397 -34.06 -13.66 7.50
C TYR A 397 -32.90 -13.99 6.56
N GLU A 398 -33.23 -14.36 5.35
CA GLU A 398 -32.29 -14.69 4.28
C GLU A 398 -32.57 -13.77 3.10
N LEU A 399 -31.59 -12.96 2.73
CA LEU A 399 -31.70 -12.11 1.54
C LEU A 399 -31.58 -12.99 0.30
N LYS A 400 -32.60 -12.99 -0.54
CA LYS A 400 -32.61 -13.78 -1.78
C LYS A 400 -32.22 -12.90 -2.96
N PHE A 401 -30.96 -12.91 -3.32
CA PHE A 401 -30.47 -12.27 -4.53
C PHE A 401 -30.21 -13.31 -5.62
N ARG A 402 -30.30 -12.91 -6.88
CA ARG A 402 -30.09 -13.80 -8.02
C ARG A 402 -28.62 -14.18 -8.18
N SER A 403 -27.71 -13.20 -8.01
CA SER A 403 -26.28 -13.44 -8.17
C SER A 403 -25.44 -12.48 -7.32
N ILE A 404 -24.54 -13.05 -6.53
CA ILE A 404 -23.64 -12.32 -5.65
C ILE A 404 -22.20 -12.71 -5.96
N SER A 405 -21.31 -11.72 -6.05
CA SER A 405 -19.88 -11.94 -6.10
C SER A 405 -19.24 -11.38 -4.82
N TYR A 406 -18.51 -12.23 -4.10
CA TYR A 406 -17.87 -11.89 -2.85
C TYR A 406 -16.35 -12.01 -2.95
N LYS A 407 -15.65 -10.95 -2.59
CA LYS A 407 -14.20 -10.91 -2.39
C LYS A 407 -13.94 -10.88 -0.87
N PRO A 408 -13.39 -11.96 -0.28
CA PRO A 408 -13.12 -12.04 1.15
C PRO A 408 -11.95 -11.13 1.55
N GLN A 409 -11.89 -10.76 2.84
CA GLN A 409 -10.81 -9.93 3.39
C GLN A 409 -9.42 -10.55 3.15
N TYR A 410 -9.28 -11.84 3.39
CA TYR A 410 -8.04 -12.59 3.18
C TYR A 410 -8.25 -13.57 2.02
N PRO A 411 -7.70 -13.28 0.82
CA PRO A 411 -7.73 -14.24 -0.27
C PRO A 411 -6.82 -15.44 0.05
N GLU A 412 -7.35 -16.65 -0.17
CA GLU A 412 -6.59 -17.88 0.04
C GLU A 412 -5.87 -18.27 -1.24
N PRO A 413 -4.54 -18.54 -1.19
CA PRO A 413 -3.82 -19.07 -2.33
C PRO A 413 -4.30 -20.49 -2.64
N ARG A 414 -4.52 -20.76 -3.94
CA ARG A 414 -4.95 -22.05 -4.47
C ARG A 414 -3.94 -22.57 -5.49
N ASP A 415 -3.83 -23.87 -5.67
CA ASP A 415 -2.95 -24.47 -6.67
C ASP A 415 -3.58 -24.40 -8.07
N VAL A 416 -3.69 -23.19 -8.60
CA VAL A 416 -4.31 -22.87 -9.91
C VAL A 416 -3.49 -21.74 -10.56
N ILE A 417 -3.35 -21.74 -11.87
CA ILE A 417 -2.74 -20.67 -12.65
C ILE A 417 -3.70 -19.48 -12.72
N VAL A 418 -3.15 -18.26 -12.65
CA VAL A 418 -3.93 -17.01 -12.67
C VAL A 418 -4.86 -16.93 -13.87
N GLU A 419 -4.37 -17.29 -15.06
CA GLU A 419 -5.18 -17.31 -16.30
C GLU A 419 -6.40 -18.22 -16.16
N ASP A 420 -6.22 -19.43 -15.64
CA ASP A 420 -7.31 -20.39 -15.47
C ASP A 420 -8.33 -19.90 -14.44
N ALA A 421 -7.88 -19.33 -13.33
CA ALA A 421 -8.77 -18.76 -12.30
C ALA A 421 -9.61 -17.60 -12.85
N LEU A 422 -9.01 -16.71 -13.64
CA LEU A 422 -9.72 -15.59 -14.28
C LEU A 422 -10.64 -16.05 -15.41
N ARG A 423 -10.24 -17.06 -16.18
CA ARG A 423 -11.05 -17.68 -17.23
C ARG A 423 -12.30 -18.36 -16.63
N GLU A 424 -12.14 -19.06 -15.53
CA GLU A 424 -13.26 -19.64 -14.79
C GLU A 424 -14.23 -18.56 -14.29
N ALA A 425 -13.72 -17.49 -13.69
CA ALA A 425 -14.53 -16.40 -13.15
C ALA A 425 -15.25 -15.58 -14.22
N ALA A 426 -14.59 -15.29 -15.35
CA ALA A 426 -15.13 -14.46 -16.43
C ALA A 426 -15.98 -15.26 -17.45
N GLY A 427 -15.78 -16.60 -17.53
CA GLY A 427 -16.43 -17.44 -18.52
C GLY A 427 -16.16 -16.97 -19.95
N LYS A 428 -17.18 -16.89 -20.77
CA LYS A 428 -17.07 -16.48 -22.19
C LYS A 428 -16.52 -15.07 -22.41
N LYS A 429 -16.59 -14.18 -21.40
CA LYS A 429 -16.08 -12.80 -21.49
C LYS A 429 -14.55 -12.74 -21.51
N PHE A 430 -13.86 -13.78 -21.02
CA PHE A 430 -12.40 -13.80 -20.88
C PHE A 430 -11.67 -13.50 -22.19
N GLU A 431 -12.15 -14.01 -23.32
CA GLU A 431 -11.53 -13.81 -24.65
C GLU A 431 -11.85 -12.45 -25.28
N SER A 432 -12.65 -11.61 -24.64
CA SER A 432 -13.06 -10.33 -25.22
C SER A 432 -12.05 -9.23 -24.94
N GLU A 433 -11.76 -8.37 -25.92
CA GLU A 433 -10.95 -7.17 -25.76
C GLU A 433 -11.57 -6.19 -24.73
N ILE A 434 -12.90 -6.22 -24.60
CA ILE A 434 -13.62 -5.41 -23.60
C ILE A 434 -13.21 -5.83 -22.19
N TYR A 435 -13.24 -7.14 -21.90
CA TYR A 435 -12.81 -7.66 -20.60
C TYR A 435 -11.34 -7.36 -20.32
N ARG A 436 -10.48 -7.49 -21.34
CA ARG A 436 -9.08 -7.16 -21.24
C ARG A 436 -8.88 -5.69 -20.82
N GLY A 437 -9.55 -4.76 -21.49
CA GLY A 437 -9.50 -3.33 -21.18
C GLY A 437 -10.23 -2.94 -19.90
N GLU A 438 -11.20 -3.73 -19.43
CA GLU A 438 -11.94 -3.46 -18.20
C GLU A 438 -11.24 -3.95 -16.93
N VAL A 439 -10.61 -5.11 -16.99
CA VAL A 439 -10.10 -5.81 -15.79
C VAL A 439 -8.59 -6.07 -15.89
N ILE A 440 -8.13 -6.71 -16.97
CA ILE A 440 -6.75 -7.21 -17.05
C ILE A 440 -5.72 -6.08 -17.09
N GLU A 441 -5.87 -5.15 -18.02
CA GLU A 441 -4.92 -4.05 -18.19
C GLU A 441 -4.92 -3.06 -17.02
N PRO A 442 -6.07 -2.56 -16.51
CA PRO A 442 -6.07 -1.63 -15.40
C PRO A 442 -5.50 -2.21 -14.10
N LEU A 443 -5.61 -3.51 -13.88
CA LEU A 443 -5.05 -4.21 -12.73
C LEU A 443 -3.63 -4.74 -12.99
N ALA A 444 -3.08 -4.51 -14.20
CA ALA A 444 -1.76 -4.94 -14.63
C ALA A 444 -1.50 -6.44 -14.42
N LEU A 445 -2.48 -7.27 -14.80
CA LEU A 445 -2.45 -8.73 -14.59
C LEU A 445 -1.70 -9.50 -15.69
N ASP A 446 -1.42 -8.89 -16.85
CA ASP A 446 -0.76 -9.55 -17.98
C ASP A 446 0.51 -10.32 -17.62
N ARG A 447 1.26 -9.78 -16.66
CA ARG A 447 2.52 -10.40 -16.21
C ARG A 447 2.34 -11.47 -15.14
N LEU A 448 1.12 -11.70 -14.69
CA LEU A 448 0.79 -12.69 -13.66
C LEU A 448 0.10 -13.92 -14.24
N MET A 449 -0.36 -13.87 -15.50
CA MET A 449 -1.19 -14.90 -16.11
C MET A 449 -0.59 -16.31 -16.02
N ASP A 450 0.72 -16.43 -16.24
CA ASP A 450 1.42 -17.72 -16.24
C ASP A 450 1.83 -18.20 -14.84
N LYS A 451 1.59 -17.40 -13.78
CA LYS A 451 1.97 -17.73 -12.41
C LYS A 451 0.91 -18.55 -11.71
N ASN A 452 1.36 -19.44 -10.81
CA ASN A 452 0.47 -20.10 -9.86
C ASN A 452 0.06 -19.14 -8.73
N LEU A 453 -1.20 -19.20 -8.26
CA LEU A 453 -1.68 -18.37 -7.15
C LEU A 453 -0.88 -18.56 -5.86
N MET A 454 -0.30 -19.75 -5.66
CA MET A 454 0.59 -20.07 -4.51
C MET A 454 1.91 -19.30 -4.54
N GLU A 455 2.34 -18.83 -5.71
CA GLU A 455 3.62 -18.13 -5.92
C GLU A 455 3.47 -16.61 -5.85
N LEU A 456 2.25 -16.10 -5.75
CA LEU A 456 1.98 -14.67 -5.76
C LEU A 456 2.35 -14.02 -4.43
N SER A 457 2.88 -12.82 -4.51
CA SER A 457 2.98 -11.93 -3.33
C SER A 457 1.59 -11.54 -2.83
N GLY A 458 1.49 -11.11 -1.57
CA GLY A 458 0.20 -10.70 -1.00
C GLY A 458 -0.54 -9.64 -1.81
N GLY A 459 0.16 -8.64 -2.36
CA GLY A 459 -0.45 -7.63 -3.24
C GLY A 459 -0.85 -8.17 -4.61
N GLU A 460 -0.08 -9.09 -5.20
CA GLU A 460 -0.44 -9.75 -6.47
C GLU A 460 -1.67 -10.63 -6.28
N LEU A 461 -1.70 -11.45 -5.21
CA LEU A 461 -2.85 -12.30 -4.88
C LEU A 461 -4.11 -11.48 -4.62
N GLN A 462 -3.97 -10.33 -3.94
CA GLN A 462 -5.06 -9.40 -3.70
C GLN A 462 -5.65 -8.88 -5.03
N LYS A 463 -4.80 -8.46 -5.97
CA LYS A 463 -5.25 -7.98 -7.29
C LYS A 463 -5.98 -9.08 -8.08
N VAL A 464 -5.47 -10.30 -8.07
CA VAL A 464 -6.13 -11.43 -8.74
C VAL A 464 -7.47 -11.73 -8.09
N SER A 465 -7.55 -11.76 -6.76
CA SER A 465 -8.82 -12.00 -6.04
C SER A 465 -9.88 -10.93 -6.34
N ILE A 466 -9.47 -9.66 -6.46
CA ILE A 466 -10.37 -8.58 -6.88
C ILE A 466 -10.82 -8.79 -8.32
N ALA A 467 -9.89 -9.13 -9.21
CA ALA A 467 -10.20 -9.41 -10.60
C ALA A 467 -11.17 -10.59 -10.74
N GLU A 468 -10.96 -11.69 -10.03
CA GLU A 468 -11.89 -12.82 -10.00
C GLU A 468 -13.29 -12.38 -9.57
N ALA A 469 -13.39 -11.61 -8.47
CA ALA A 469 -14.68 -11.14 -7.98
C ALA A 469 -15.38 -10.23 -9.00
N LEU A 470 -14.65 -9.29 -9.59
CA LEU A 470 -15.19 -8.34 -10.57
C LEU A 470 -15.45 -8.96 -11.95
N SER A 471 -14.85 -10.10 -12.26
CA SER A 471 -15.06 -10.84 -13.52
C SER A 471 -16.38 -11.56 -13.57
N ARG A 472 -16.87 -12.03 -12.42
CA ARG A 472 -18.16 -12.73 -12.34
C ARG A 472 -19.32 -11.83 -12.77
N ASP A 473 -20.34 -12.44 -13.37
CA ASP A 473 -21.57 -11.75 -13.70
C ASP A 473 -22.49 -11.76 -12.49
N ALA A 474 -22.54 -10.65 -11.77
CA ALA A 474 -23.27 -10.54 -10.52
C ALA A 474 -24.07 -9.24 -10.46
N GLU A 475 -25.23 -9.28 -9.80
CA GLU A 475 -26.01 -8.08 -9.47
C GLU A 475 -25.38 -7.33 -8.31
N ILE A 476 -24.82 -8.08 -7.33
CA ILE A 476 -24.23 -7.52 -6.11
C ILE A 476 -22.76 -7.95 -6.02
N TYR A 477 -21.91 -6.97 -5.79
CA TYR A 477 -20.49 -7.18 -5.48
C TYR A 477 -20.20 -6.75 -4.05
N LEU A 478 -19.67 -7.68 -3.27
CA LEU A 478 -19.30 -7.50 -1.89
C LEU A 478 -17.77 -7.55 -1.81
N LEU A 479 -17.14 -6.41 -1.52
CA LEU A 479 -15.68 -6.27 -1.53
C LEU A 479 -15.19 -5.94 -0.12
N ASP A 480 -14.54 -6.91 0.53
CA ASP A 480 -14.01 -6.75 1.89
C ASP A 480 -12.52 -6.44 1.84
N GLU A 481 -12.15 -5.20 2.20
CA GLU A 481 -10.80 -4.63 2.22
C GLU A 481 -10.00 -4.88 0.93
N PRO A 482 -10.48 -4.45 -0.24
CA PRO A 482 -9.75 -4.68 -1.50
C PRO A 482 -8.46 -3.88 -1.61
N SER A 483 -8.27 -2.78 -0.88
CA SER A 483 -7.07 -1.95 -0.95
C SER A 483 -5.89 -2.47 -0.13
N ALA A 484 -6.09 -3.52 0.69
CA ALA A 484 -5.03 -4.09 1.51
C ALA A 484 -3.82 -4.56 0.67
N TYR A 485 -2.59 -4.37 1.17
CA TYR A 485 -1.32 -4.73 0.52
C TYR A 485 -0.98 -3.98 -0.78
N LEU A 486 -1.81 -3.05 -1.22
CA LEU A 486 -1.65 -2.33 -2.48
C LEU A 486 -1.01 -0.96 -2.26
N ASP A 487 -0.18 -0.55 -3.20
CA ASP A 487 0.33 0.81 -3.21
C ASP A 487 -0.73 1.83 -3.70
N VAL A 488 -0.42 3.12 -3.56
CA VAL A 488 -1.36 4.22 -3.88
C VAL A 488 -1.88 4.14 -5.31
N GLU A 489 -1.03 3.80 -6.27
CA GLU A 489 -1.43 3.74 -7.69
C GLU A 489 -2.31 2.53 -7.96
N GLU A 490 -2.00 1.40 -7.35
CA GLU A 490 -2.81 0.18 -7.44
C GLU A 490 -4.19 0.38 -6.82
N ARG A 491 -4.26 1.02 -5.62
CA ARG A 491 -5.54 1.39 -4.97
C ARG A 491 -6.39 2.27 -5.87
N TYR A 492 -5.78 3.28 -6.50
CA TYR A 492 -6.48 4.16 -7.42
C TYR A 492 -7.00 3.42 -8.67
N SER A 493 -6.19 2.53 -9.25
CA SER A 493 -6.58 1.73 -10.42
C SER A 493 -7.77 0.83 -10.11
N ILE A 494 -7.73 0.11 -9.00
CA ILE A 494 -8.83 -0.75 -8.55
C ILE A 494 -10.11 0.06 -8.31
N THR A 495 -9.99 1.21 -7.69
CA THR A 495 -11.14 2.09 -7.42
C THR A 495 -11.80 2.57 -8.70
N LYS A 496 -11.02 2.88 -9.75
CA LYS A 496 -11.55 3.20 -11.09
C LYS A 496 -12.33 2.02 -11.69
N VAL A 497 -11.78 0.80 -11.58
CA VAL A 497 -12.43 -0.42 -12.08
C VAL A 497 -13.75 -0.65 -11.35
N ILE A 498 -13.77 -0.57 -10.02
CA ILE A 498 -14.98 -0.73 -9.19
C ILE A 498 -16.06 0.25 -9.64
N LYS A 499 -15.73 1.55 -9.76
CA LYS A 499 -16.69 2.58 -10.20
C LYS A 499 -17.25 2.34 -11.59
N ARG A 500 -16.38 1.92 -12.52
CA ARG A 500 -16.79 1.63 -13.89
C ARG A 500 -17.76 0.45 -13.92
N ILE A 501 -17.42 -0.64 -13.24
CA ILE A 501 -18.28 -1.83 -13.16
C ILE A 501 -19.62 -1.51 -12.51
N ALA A 502 -19.64 -0.73 -11.41
CA ALA A 502 -20.88 -0.30 -10.78
C ALA A 502 -21.80 0.39 -11.81
N LYS A 503 -21.25 1.38 -12.52
CA LYS A 503 -22.00 2.18 -13.49
C LYS A 503 -22.44 1.37 -14.72
N ASP A 504 -21.48 0.67 -15.37
CA ASP A 504 -21.70 0.05 -16.67
C ASP A 504 -22.60 -1.19 -16.58
N ARG A 505 -22.50 -1.93 -15.47
CA ARG A 505 -23.34 -3.11 -15.19
C ARG A 505 -24.59 -2.78 -14.36
N ARG A 506 -24.75 -1.52 -13.93
CA ARG A 506 -25.82 -1.10 -12.99
C ARG A 506 -25.85 -1.97 -11.73
N ALA A 507 -24.66 -2.37 -11.26
CA ALA A 507 -24.51 -3.28 -10.13
C ALA A 507 -24.55 -2.53 -8.79
N TYR A 508 -24.97 -3.24 -7.74
CA TYR A 508 -24.88 -2.78 -6.36
C TYR A 508 -23.52 -3.21 -5.80
N ILE A 509 -22.70 -2.27 -5.33
CA ILE A 509 -21.39 -2.58 -4.77
C ILE A 509 -21.32 -2.14 -3.32
N PHE A 510 -20.97 -3.06 -2.41
CA PHE A 510 -20.64 -2.77 -1.02
C PHE A 510 -19.14 -2.90 -0.82
N LEU A 511 -18.51 -1.81 -0.39
CA LEU A 511 -17.06 -1.67 -0.29
C LEU A 511 -16.66 -1.39 1.16
N VAL A 512 -16.13 -2.40 1.84
CA VAL A 512 -15.47 -2.23 3.15
C VAL A 512 -14.02 -1.85 2.91
N ASP A 513 -13.57 -0.72 3.43
CA ASP A 513 -12.16 -0.35 3.35
C ASP A 513 -11.74 0.54 4.54
N HIS A 514 -10.44 0.55 4.82
CA HIS A 514 -9.81 1.39 5.85
C HIS A 514 -9.01 2.55 5.26
N ASP A 515 -9.02 2.73 3.95
CA ASP A 515 -8.42 3.88 3.29
C ASP A 515 -9.49 4.92 2.97
N LEU A 516 -9.43 6.06 3.69
CA LEU A 516 -10.38 7.17 3.49
C LEU A 516 -10.35 7.71 2.05
N MET A 517 -9.19 7.66 1.38
CA MET A 517 -9.07 8.13 0.00
C MET A 517 -9.74 7.17 -0.98
N VAL A 518 -9.63 5.86 -0.73
CA VAL A 518 -10.33 4.83 -1.51
C VAL A 518 -11.84 5.01 -1.38
N LEU A 519 -12.34 5.16 -0.15
CA LEU A 519 -13.76 5.35 0.11
C LEU A 519 -14.29 6.67 -0.45
N ASP A 520 -13.56 7.77 -0.27
CA ASP A 520 -13.92 9.07 -0.85
C ASP A 520 -13.98 9.06 -2.39
N PHE A 521 -13.06 8.34 -3.01
CA PHE A 521 -13.01 8.25 -4.47
C PHE A 521 -14.04 7.27 -5.04
N ALA A 522 -14.24 6.11 -4.42
CA ALA A 522 -15.11 5.04 -4.93
C ALA A 522 -16.58 5.29 -4.64
N SER A 523 -16.91 5.66 -3.40
CA SER A 523 -18.26 5.57 -2.87
C SER A 523 -19.17 6.69 -3.37
N THR A 524 -20.46 6.39 -3.47
CA THR A 524 -21.55 7.34 -3.70
C THR A 524 -22.22 7.73 -2.40
N ARG A 525 -22.42 6.74 -1.50
CA ARG A 525 -22.90 6.92 -0.12
C ARG A 525 -22.03 6.11 0.85
N LEU A 526 -22.17 6.39 2.13
CA LEU A 526 -21.45 5.71 3.20
C LEU A 526 -22.40 5.11 4.23
N MET A 527 -22.09 3.89 4.68
CA MET A 527 -22.64 3.30 5.90
C MET A 527 -21.61 3.42 7.02
N VAL A 528 -21.97 4.05 8.11
CA VAL A 528 -21.11 4.20 9.29
C VAL A 528 -21.52 3.20 10.34
N PHE A 529 -20.58 2.35 10.74
CA PHE A 529 -20.77 1.41 11.84
C PHE A 529 -20.30 2.04 13.14
N SER A 530 -21.16 2.00 14.16
CA SER A 530 -20.92 2.53 15.50
C SER A 530 -21.09 1.44 16.56
N GLY A 531 -20.71 1.74 17.81
CA GLY A 531 -20.81 0.80 18.93
C GLY A 531 -19.47 0.52 19.59
N GLU A 532 -19.40 -0.59 20.34
CA GLU A 532 -18.21 -1.00 21.08
C GLU A 532 -17.57 -2.22 20.39
N PRO A 533 -16.35 -2.07 19.79
CA PRO A 533 -15.67 -3.15 19.11
C PRO A 533 -15.55 -4.42 19.95
N GLY A 534 -15.90 -5.56 19.37
CA GLY A 534 -15.85 -6.87 20.02
C GLY A 534 -17.00 -7.15 20.99
N LYS A 535 -17.98 -6.22 21.17
CA LYS A 535 -19.15 -6.41 22.02
C LYS A 535 -20.46 -6.17 21.29
N ASN A 536 -20.63 -4.98 20.73
CA ASN A 536 -21.82 -4.65 19.97
C ASN A 536 -21.51 -3.72 18.81
N GLY A 537 -22.19 -3.93 17.70
CA GLY A 537 -22.12 -3.09 16.52
C GLY A 537 -23.51 -2.67 16.05
N ILE A 538 -23.59 -1.47 15.50
CA ILE A 538 -24.79 -0.92 14.87
C ILE A 538 -24.40 -0.49 13.46
N ALA A 539 -25.00 -1.10 12.46
CA ALA A 539 -24.89 -0.71 11.06
C ALA A 539 -25.96 0.33 10.75
N ASN A 540 -25.57 1.60 10.63
CA ASN A 540 -26.49 2.68 10.30
C ASN A 540 -26.88 2.67 8.82
N PRO A 541 -28.04 3.25 8.43
CA PRO A 541 -28.43 3.35 7.03
C PRO A 541 -27.39 4.12 6.18
N PRO A 542 -27.32 3.88 4.86
CA PRO A 542 -26.44 4.65 3.98
C PRO A 542 -26.81 6.14 3.95
N THR A 543 -25.81 7.01 4.12
CA THR A 543 -25.94 8.47 4.08
C THR A 543 -25.05 9.06 2.98
N ASP A 544 -25.21 10.33 2.63
CA ASP A 544 -24.29 11.01 1.74
C ASP A 544 -22.85 11.05 2.28
N LEU A 545 -21.87 11.23 1.39
CA LEU A 545 -20.43 11.18 1.76
C LEU A 545 -20.06 12.20 2.84
N ARG A 546 -20.61 13.42 2.77
CA ARG A 546 -20.28 14.47 3.73
C ARG A 546 -20.80 14.11 5.13
N SER A 547 -22.04 13.72 5.22
CA SER A 547 -22.67 13.32 6.49
C SER A 547 -21.97 12.10 7.10
N GLY A 548 -21.73 11.06 6.30
CA GLY A 548 -21.04 9.85 6.75
C GLY A 548 -19.61 10.10 7.23
N PHE A 549 -18.82 10.85 6.45
CA PHE A 549 -17.46 11.21 6.89
C PHE A 549 -17.47 12.12 8.11
N ASN A 550 -18.37 13.12 8.18
CA ASN A 550 -18.47 13.98 9.37
C ASN A 550 -18.80 13.19 10.63
N GLN A 551 -19.77 12.28 10.56
CA GLN A 551 -20.12 11.41 11.69
C GLN A 551 -18.90 10.61 12.16
N PHE A 552 -18.24 9.90 11.25
CA PHE A 552 -17.12 9.03 11.56
C PHE A 552 -15.90 9.80 12.09
N LEU A 553 -15.53 10.91 11.44
CA LEU A 553 -14.37 11.71 11.81
C LEU A 553 -14.59 12.48 13.13
N LYS A 554 -15.83 12.84 13.45
CA LYS A 554 -16.19 13.45 14.73
C LYS A 554 -15.91 12.51 15.91
N GLU A 555 -16.25 11.23 15.79
CA GLU A 555 -15.94 10.22 16.81
C GLU A 555 -14.42 10.06 17.03
N MET A 556 -13.62 10.27 15.98
CA MET A 556 -12.15 10.21 16.06
C MET A 556 -11.51 11.53 16.53
N GLY A 557 -12.24 12.64 16.51
CA GLY A 557 -11.71 13.97 16.83
C GLY A 557 -10.69 14.52 15.80
N ILE A 558 -10.71 14.02 14.56
CA ILE A 558 -9.78 14.37 13.50
C ILE A 558 -10.53 15.11 12.38
N THR A 559 -9.97 16.24 11.94
CA THR A 559 -10.58 17.06 10.91
C THR A 559 -9.84 16.92 9.57
N PHE A 560 -10.61 16.94 8.48
CA PHE A 560 -10.10 16.83 7.12
C PHE A 560 -10.53 18.04 6.27
N ARG A 561 -9.71 18.38 5.29
CA ARG A 561 -9.97 19.37 4.26
C ARG A 561 -9.62 18.84 2.87
N ARG A 562 -10.01 19.53 1.83
CA ARG A 562 -9.59 19.24 0.45
C ARG A 562 -8.27 19.95 0.11
N ASP A 563 -7.39 19.27 -0.60
CA ASP A 563 -6.24 19.90 -1.23
C ASP A 563 -6.71 20.77 -2.40
N ALA A 564 -6.18 21.99 -2.50
CA ALA A 564 -6.63 22.94 -3.53
C ALA A 564 -6.30 22.48 -4.95
N GLU A 565 -5.24 21.72 -5.17
CA GLU A 565 -4.75 21.27 -6.48
C GLU A 565 -5.30 19.89 -6.85
N THR A 566 -5.03 18.88 -6.03
CA THR A 566 -5.38 17.48 -6.32
C THR A 566 -6.78 17.10 -5.85
N LYS A 567 -7.44 17.97 -5.08
CA LYS A 567 -8.75 17.74 -4.44
C LYS A 567 -8.81 16.54 -3.50
N ARG A 568 -7.67 15.93 -3.16
CA ARG A 568 -7.62 14.81 -2.23
C ARG A 568 -8.01 15.23 -0.80
N PRO A 569 -8.58 14.32 0.00
CA PRO A 569 -8.75 14.54 1.43
C PRO A 569 -7.39 14.69 2.12
N ARG A 570 -7.26 15.67 3.00
CA ARG A 570 -6.06 15.94 3.80
C ARG A 570 -6.41 16.05 5.27
N ALA A 571 -5.70 15.31 6.12
CA ALA A 571 -5.83 15.48 7.55
C ALA A 571 -5.23 16.82 8.02
N ASN A 572 -5.92 17.53 8.89
CA ASN A 572 -5.36 18.71 9.54
C ASN A 572 -4.40 18.29 10.66
N LYS A 573 -3.31 19.02 10.81
CA LYS A 573 -2.42 18.83 11.98
C LYS A 573 -3.18 19.20 13.25
N PRO A 574 -3.08 18.38 14.32
CA PRO A 574 -3.78 18.63 15.57
C PRO A 574 -3.48 20.01 16.13
N GLY A 575 -4.52 20.73 16.58
CA GLY A 575 -4.40 22.05 17.16
C GLY A 575 -4.03 23.17 16.17
N SER A 576 -4.01 22.89 14.86
CA SER A 576 -3.86 23.94 13.84
C SER A 576 -5.08 24.86 13.85
N LYS A 577 -4.92 26.08 13.28
CA LYS A 577 -6.03 27.06 13.19
C LYS A 577 -7.28 26.45 12.54
N LEU A 578 -7.10 25.70 11.46
CA LEU A 578 -8.21 25.07 10.73
C LEU A 578 -8.81 23.91 11.51
N ASP A 579 -8.01 23.07 12.17
CA ASP A 579 -8.50 21.98 13.02
C ASP A 579 -9.41 22.52 14.15
N ARG A 580 -8.96 23.57 14.82
CA ARG A 580 -9.77 24.22 15.86
C ARG A 580 -11.06 24.81 15.32
N LEU A 581 -11.00 25.52 14.20
CA LEU A 581 -12.18 26.13 13.58
C LEU A 581 -13.21 25.07 13.17
N GLN A 582 -12.78 24.01 12.48
CA GLN A 582 -13.67 22.94 12.05
C GLN A 582 -14.33 22.21 13.22
N LYS A 583 -13.59 21.97 14.32
CA LYS A 583 -14.15 21.39 15.56
C LYS A 583 -15.18 22.32 16.23
N GLN A 584 -14.96 23.62 16.20
CA GLN A 584 -15.93 24.61 16.74
C GLN A 584 -17.23 24.64 15.94
N VAL A 585 -17.14 24.57 14.61
CA VAL A 585 -18.29 24.56 13.71
C VAL A 585 -18.98 23.19 13.66
N GLY A 586 -18.30 22.12 14.11
CA GLY A 586 -18.80 20.75 14.03
C GLY A 586 -18.64 20.10 12.66
N GLU A 587 -17.85 20.69 11.77
CA GLU A 587 -17.55 20.21 10.41
C GLU A 587 -16.18 19.51 10.34
N TYR A 588 -16.18 18.21 10.48
CA TYR A 588 -14.94 17.42 10.50
C TYR A 588 -14.45 17.05 9.10
N TYR A 589 -15.33 17.07 8.09
CA TYR A 589 -15.00 16.80 6.71
C TYR A 589 -15.42 17.96 5.79
N TYR A 590 -14.47 18.75 5.40
CA TYR A 590 -14.71 19.95 4.60
C TYR A 590 -14.56 19.66 3.11
N LEU A 591 -15.59 19.97 2.31
CA LEU A 591 -15.65 19.65 0.89
C LEU A 591 -15.16 20.80 -0.01
N GLU A 592 -15.03 22.02 0.50
CA GLU A 592 -14.62 23.19 -0.28
C GLU A 592 -13.12 23.48 -0.20
#